data_397dde53e378dc4d74dd059eee8ba16f
#
_entry.id   397dde53e378dc4d74dd059eee8ba16f
#
_cell.length_a   1.000
_cell.length_b   1.000
_cell.length_c   1.000
_cell.angle_alpha   90.00
_cell.angle_beta   90.00
_cell.angle_gamma   90.00
#
_symmetry.space_group_name_H-M   'P 1'
#
loop_
_entity.id
_entity.type
_entity.pdbx_description
1 polymer ?
#
loop_
_entity_poly.entity_id
_entity_poly.type
_entity_poly.pdbx_seq_one_letter_code
_entity_poly.pdbx_strand_id
1 'polypeptide(L)'
;MSDSKSQKGTQRIYSLPVEVTDWTFDGATEIQFNWEYDDGSAELLELYDKGKKQQWDASTRLDWSLELNPDNPMELKDEAISIYDTDYWRRMTDKEKSWLRRHLQANSISQFMHGEQGALIATSKIVATVPDMNAKFYAATQVMDEARHVEAYKRLLHEKFQLAYPINKALQTLLEQTLTDRRWDMTYLGMQVLIEGLALAAFQSIRDKSGSTLAGAVNAYVMQDEARHVSFGRLALRDYYPQLSDAERDEREEFVVEALVFMRDRFNQAEVWERLGLPAKMLDDIHYNSKQMNSFRGRLFSRVVPTVKDIGLWGARVQKAFAEMGVMEYAKVDVGEQLANDGRVAEDFDKKMFVDRALAAE
;
A
#
# COMPACT_ATOMS: atom_id res chain seq x y z
N MET A 1 35.09 -0.33 -25.82
CA MET A 1 34.22 0.60 -26.58
C MET A 1 32.85 0.51 -25.97
N SER A 2 32.53 1.47 -25.11
CA SER A 2 31.25 1.53 -24.41
C SER A 2 30.26 2.30 -25.28
N ASP A 3 29.25 1.58 -25.77
CA ASP A 3 28.12 2.21 -26.47
C ASP A 3 27.32 3.07 -25.47
N SER A 4 27.52 4.36 -25.52
CA SER A 4 26.65 5.33 -24.91
C SER A 4 25.29 5.30 -25.64
N LYS A 5 24.32 4.56 -25.13
CA LYS A 5 22.93 4.69 -25.55
C LYS A 5 22.48 6.10 -25.20
N SER A 6 22.31 6.94 -26.23
CA SER A 6 21.70 8.25 -26.14
C SER A 6 20.32 8.12 -25.49
N GLN A 7 20.21 8.60 -24.26
CA GLN A 7 18.94 8.77 -23.60
C GLN A 7 18.15 9.84 -24.38
N LYS A 8 17.17 9.40 -25.16
CA LYS A 8 16.11 10.29 -25.65
C LYS A 8 15.44 10.88 -24.43
N GLY A 9 15.52 12.19 -24.26
CA GLY A 9 15.00 12.92 -23.12
C GLY A 9 13.48 12.82 -23.05
N THR A 10 12.97 11.80 -22.41
CA THR A 10 11.66 11.86 -21.77
C THR A 10 11.79 12.79 -20.59
N GLN A 11 11.09 13.90 -20.62
CA GLN A 11 11.05 14.85 -19.51
C GLN A 11 10.67 14.08 -18.24
N ARG A 12 11.63 13.91 -17.32
CA ARG A 12 11.38 13.18 -16.08
C ARG A 12 10.39 13.99 -15.23
N ILE A 13 9.29 13.38 -14.85
CA ILE A 13 8.25 14.02 -14.02
C ILE A 13 8.60 14.02 -12.52
N TYR A 14 9.74 13.46 -12.12
CA TYR A 14 10.17 13.45 -10.73
C TYR A 14 10.46 14.86 -10.21
N SER A 15 9.93 15.17 -9.04
CA SER A 15 10.05 16.46 -8.38
C SER A 15 11.45 16.74 -7.83
N LEU A 16 12.22 15.68 -7.58
CA LEU A 16 13.59 15.71 -7.07
C LEU A 16 14.56 15.21 -8.13
N PRO A 17 15.83 15.67 -8.12
CA PRO A 17 16.87 15.07 -8.94
C PRO A 17 16.97 13.57 -8.62
N VAL A 18 16.85 12.73 -9.64
CA VAL A 18 16.99 11.29 -9.52
C VAL A 18 18.11 10.86 -10.45
N GLU A 19 19.25 10.52 -9.89
CA GLU A 19 20.41 10.04 -10.63
C GLU A 19 20.28 8.56 -10.96
N VAL A 20 19.72 7.78 -10.01
CA VAL A 20 19.52 6.33 -10.10
C VAL A 20 18.04 6.03 -9.92
N THR A 21 17.44 5.30 -10.86
CA THR A 21 16.03 4.90 -10.85
C THR A 21 15.83 3.39 -10.66
N ASP A 22 16.91 2.69 -10.36
CA ASP A 22 16.93 1.26 -10.11
C ASP A 22 17.91 0.96 -8.96
N TRP A 23 17.65 -0.11 -8.23
CA TRP A 23 18.60 -0.70 -7.31
C TRP A 23 18.50 -2.23 -7.38
N THR A 24 19.60 -2.89 -7.06
CA THR A 24 19.67 -4.35 -7.01
C THR A 24 20.10 -4.81 -5.62
N PHE A 25 19.57 -5.95 -5.20
CA PHE A 25 19.96 -6.63 -3.97
C PHE A 25 19.96 -8.14 -4.20
N ASP A 26 20.75 -8.88 -3.44
CA ASP A 26 20.82 -10.33 -3.54
C ASP A 26 19.61 -10.96 -2.83
N GLY A 27 18.73 -11.56 -3.59
CA GLY A 27 17.55 -12.28 -3.12
C GLY A 27 17.69 -13.79 -3.38
N ALA A 28 18.54 -14.48 -2.61
CA ALA A 28 18.65 -15.94 -2.74
C ALA A 28 17.33 -16.61 -2.33
N THR A 29 16.79 -17.45 -3.21
CA THR A 29 15.48 -18.08 -3.04
C THR A 29 15.60 -19.58 -3.36
N GLU A 30 15.07 -20.42 -2.49
CA GLU A 30 14.89 -21.86 -2.78
C GLU A 30 13.60 -22.03 -3.59
N ILE A 31 13.71 -22.59 -4.78
CA ILE A 31 12.54 -22.85 -5.64
C ILE A 31 11.89 -24.16 -5.19
N GLN A 32 10.61 -24.07 -4.85
CA GLN A 32 9.80 -25.21 -4.44
C GLN A 32 8.98 -25.73 -5.62
N PHE A 33 9.31 -26.91 -6.13
CA PHE A 33 8.49 -27.67 -7.08
C PHE A 33 7.69 -28.73 -6.30
N ASN A 34 6.35 -28.72 -6.48
CA ASN A 34 5.45 -29.70 -5.88
C ASN A 34 4.62 -30.37 -6.98
N TRP A 35 4.56 -31.70 -7.00
CA TRP A 35 3.71 -32.48 -7.93
C TRP A 35 2.51 -33.13 -7.23
N GLU A 36 2.24 -32.75 -5.99
CA GLU A 36 1.01 -33.11 -5.29
C GLU A 36 -0.06 -32.05 -5.60
N TYR A 37 -1.00 -32.39 -6.46
CA TYR A 37 -1.97 -31.43 -7.00
C TYR A 37 -3.32 -31.46 -6.28
N ASP A 38 -3.58 -32.48 -5.47
CA ASP A 38 -4.88 -32.73 -4.82
C ASP A 38 -4.90 -32.32 -3.32
N ASP A 39 -3.75 -31.92 -2.76
CA ASP A 39 -3.52 -31.66 -1.33
C ASP A 39 -3.49 -30.16 -0.97
N GLY A 40 -3.87 -29.31 -1.88
CA GLY A 40 -3.83 -27.85 -1.68
C GLY A 40 -5.01 -27.33 -0.84
N SER A 41 -4.79 -26.18 -0.17
CA SER A 41 -5.82 -25.49 0.62
C SER A 41 -7.05 -25.12 -0.22
N ALA A 42 -8.23 -25.60 0.17
CA ALA A 42 -9.50 -25.29 -0.49
C ALA A 42 -9.83 -23.78 -0.41
N GLU A 43 -9.54 -23.11 0.72
CA GLU A 43 -9.76 -21.68 0.91
C GLU A 43 -8.90 -20.85 -0.06
N LEU A 44 -7.66 -21.27 -0.32
CA LEU A 44 -6.78 -20.61 -1.29
C LEU A 44 -7.25 -20.84 -2.74
N LEU A 45 -7.80 -22.02 -3.03
CA LEU A 45 -8.41 -22.28 -4.34
C LEU A 45 -9.66 -21.41 -4.58
N GLU A 46 -10.48 -21.21 -3.56
CA GLU A 46 -11.64 -20.30 -3.62
C GLU A 46 -11.19 -18.84 -3.89
N LEU A 47 -10.10 -18.39 -3.24
CA LEU A 47 -9.51 -17.07 -3.53
C LEU A 47 -9.02 -16.97 -4.97
N TYR A 48 -8.38 -18.02 -5.49
CA TYR A 48 -7.95 -18.07 -6.89
C TYR A 48 -9.14 -17.97 -7.85
N ASP A 49 -10.23 -18.71 -7.60
CA ASP A 49 -11.44 -18.64 -8.42
C ASP A 49 -12.09 -17.26 -8.37
N LYS A 50 -12.10 -16.62 -7.22
CA LYS A 50 -12.56 -15.24 -7.05
C LYS A 50 -11.65 -14.26 -7.79
N GLY A 51 -10.33 -14.39 -7.64
CA GLY A 51 -9.34 -13.56 -8.34
C GLY A 51 -9.50 -13.59 -9.85
N LYS A 52 -9.68 -14.77 -10.44
CA LYS A 52 -9.95 -14.92 -11.89
C LYS A 52 -11.21 -14.19 -12.34
N LYS A 53 -12.29 -14.26 -11.55
CA LYS A 53 -13.59 -13.68 -11.90
C LYS A 53 -13.62 -12.16 -11.73
N GLN A 54 -12.79 -11.60 -10.87
CA GLN A 54 -12.76 -10.18 -10.54
C GLN A 54 -11.62 -9.41 -11.24
N GLN A 55 -10.99 -10.01 -12.26
CA GLN A 55 -10.01 -9.30 -13.09
C GLN A 55 -10.66 -8.12 -13.81
N TRP A 56 -9.94 -7.03 -13.89
CA TRP A 56 -10.35 -5.82 -14.60
C TRP A 56 -9.19 -5.26 -15.41
N ASP A 57 -9.50 -4.40 -16.38
CA ASP A 57 -8.53 -3.76 -17.25
C ASP A 57 -8.46 -2.26 -16.91
N ALA A 58 -7.27 -1.78 -16.54
CA ALA A 58 -7.06 -0.40 -16.14
C ALA A 58 -7.39 0.61 -17.24
N SER A 59 -7.29 0.21 -18.52
CA SER A 59 -7.54 1.08 -19.67
C SER A 59 -9.04 1.28 -19.94
N THR A 60 -9.87 0.29 -19.60
CA THR A 60 -11.30 0.30 -19.91
C THR A 60 -12.20 0.51 -18.69
N ARG A 61 -11.75 0.11 -17.51
CA ARG A 61 -12.51 0.22 -16.27
C ARG A 61 -12.48 1.62 -15.66
N LEU A 62 -11.40 2.36 -15.88
CA LEU A 62 -11.18 3.71 -15.37
C LEU A 62 -11.44 4.74 -16.47
N ASP A 63 -12.16 5.79 -16.14
CA ASP A 63 -12.44 6.88 -17.07
C ASP A 63 -11.27 7.88 -17.11
N TRP A 64 -10.30 7.59 -17.94
CA TRP A 64 -9.12 8.44 -18.12
C TRP A 64 -9.40 9.75 -18.89
N SER A 65 -10.61 9.98 -19.39
CA SER A 65 -11.01 11.26 -20.00
C SER A 65 -11.24 12.34 -18.94
N LEU A 66 -11.48 11.95 -17.69
CA LEU A 66 -11.69 12.89 -16.58
C LEU A 66 -10.42 13.70 -16.30
N GLU A 67 -10.58 15.02 -16.26
CA GLU A 67 -9.50 15.93 -15.88
C GLU A 67 -9.44 16.09 -14.36
N LEU A 68 -8.22 16.24 -13.83
CA LEU A 68 -8.01 16.54 -12.42
C LEU A 68 -7.82 18.04 -12.21
N ASN A 69 -8.25 18.53 -11.06
CA ASN A 69 -7.94 19.89 -10.63
C ASN A 69 -6.41 20.03 -10.44
N PRO A 70 -5.71 20.88 -11.22
CA PRO A 70 -4.25 20.98 -11.15
C PRO A 70 -3.73 21.50 -9.80
N ASP A 71 -4.57 22.22 -9.04
CA ASP A 71 -4.22 22.80 -7.75
C ASP A 71 -4.54 21.88 -6.56
N ASN A 72 -5.38 20.85 -6.81
CA ASN A 72 -5.77 19.84 -5.81
C ASN A 72 -6.23 18.56 -6.51
N PRO A 73 -5.33 17.76 -7.11
CA PRO A 73 -5.70 16.66 -8.02
C PRO A 73 -6.65 15.61 -7.45
N MET A 74 -6.58 15.34 -6.15
CA MET A 74 -7.50 14.42 -5.47
C MET A 74 -8.68 15.14 -4.81
N GLU A 75 -8.74 16.46 -4.87
CA GLU A 75 -9.78 17.29 -4.23
C GLU A 75 -9.95 16.98 -2.74
N LEU A 76 -8.83 16.75 -2.05
CA LEU A 76 -8.83 16.53 -0.61
C LEU A 76 -9.02 17.85 0.14
N LYS A 77 -9.72 17.79 1.26
CA LYS A 77 -9.93 18.96 2.14
C LYS A 77 -8.61 19.37 2.82
N ASP A 78 -8.40 20.66 2.97
CA ASP A 78 -7.19 21.25 3.57
C ASP A 78 -7.01 20.87 5.04
N GLU A 79 -8.11 20.59 5.74
CA GLU A 79 -8.11 20.14 7.14
C GLU A 79 -7.36 18.81 7.33
N ALA A 80 -7.13 18.06 6.27
CA ALA A 80 -6.31 16.84 6.31
C ALA A 80 -4.80 17.13 6.32
N ILE A 81 -4.37 18.35 5.98
CA ILE A 81 -2.96 18.75 5.92
C ILE A 81 -2.44 19.03 7.33
N SER A 82 -1.32 18.43 7.68
CA SER A 82 -0.78 18.42 9.05
C SER A 82 -0.49 19.80 9.64
N ILE A 83 -0.27 20.81 8.79
CA ILE A 83 -0.01 22.19 9.19
C ILE A 83 -1.23 23.11 9.10
N TYR A 84 -2.43 22.59 8.76
CA TYR A 84 -3.64 23.39 8.50
C TYR A 84 -3.98 24.35 9.64
N ASP A 85 -3.88 23.91 10.88
CA ASP A 85 -4.22 24.71 12.06
C ASP A 85 -3.09 25.65 12.53
N THR A 86 -1.98 25.75 11.80
CA THR A 86 -0.80 26.53 12.18
C THR A 86 -0.81 27.93 11.59
N ASP A 87 -0.06 28.85 12.23
CA ASP A 87 0.20 30.18 11.66
C ASP A 87 0.97 30.13 10.34
N TYR A 88 1.77 29.06 10.13
CA TYR A 88 2.47 28.85 8.87
C TYR A 88 1.49 28.70 7.72
N TRP A 89 0.49 27.80 7.85
CA TRP A 89 -0.57 27.61 6.85
C TRP A 89 -1.35 28.90 6.57
N ARG A 90 -1.70 29.64 7.63
CA ARG A 90 -2.47 30.89 7.50
C ARG A 90 -1.74 31.99 6.73
N ARG A 91 -0.40 31.98 6.74
CA ARG A 91 0.45 32.94 6.00
C ARG A 91 0.78 32.50 4.59
N MET A 92 0.55 31.24 4.24
CA MET A 92 0.81 30.74 2.88
C MET A 92 -0.10 31.43 1.88
N THR A 93 0.47 31.80 0.74
CA THR A 93 -0.27 32.22 -0.44
C THR A 93 -1.05 31.05 -1.07
N ASP A 94 -2.06 31.33 -1.88
CA ASP A 94 -2.82 30.31 -2.58
C ASP A 94 -1.92 29.44 -3.50
N LYS A 95 -0.90 30.06 -4.10
CA LYS A 95 0.10 29.36 -4.93
C LYS A 95 0.91 28.36 -4.10
N GLU A 96 1.33 28.70 -2.91
CA GLU A 96 2.07 27.81 -2.00
C GLU A 96 1.18 26.69 -1.49
N LYS A 97 -0.08 26.98 -1.19
CA LYS A 97 -1.08 25.96 -0.79
C LYS A 97 -1.37 24.97 -1.93
N SER A 98 -1.57 25.48 -3.16
CA SER A 98 -1.73 24.67 -4.35
C SER A 98 -0.50 23.76 -4.58
N TRP A 99 0.71 24.33 -4.51
CA TRP A 99 1.94 23.57 -4.61
C TRP A 99 1.97 22.44 -3.55
N LEU A 100 1.69 22.75 -2.29
CA LEU A 100 1.74 21.77 -1.20
C LEU A 100 0.73 20.65 -1.38
N ARG A 101 -0.55 20.97 -1.71
CA ARG A 101 -1.59 19.96 -1.98
C ARG A 101 -1.14 18.99 -3.07
N ARG A 102 -0.70 19.53 -4.19
CA ARG A 102 -0.26 18.75 -5.34
C ARG A 102 0.94 17.85 -4.98
N HIS A 103 1.92 18.37 -4.26
CA HIS A 103 3.13 17.63 -3.91
C HIS A 103 2.88 16.55 -2.87
N LEU A 104 2.09 16.81 -1.82
CA LEU A 104 1.71 15.78 -0.83
C LEU A 104 0.94 14.63 -1.48
N GLN A 105 -0.01 14.95 -2.35
CA GLN A 105 -0.81 13.96 -3.06
C GLN A 105 0.03 13.14 -4.04
N ALA A 106 0.88 13.80 -4.84
CA ALA A 106 1.79 13.12 -5.76
C ALA A 106 2.80 12.22 -5.03
N ASN A 107 3.33 12.66 -3.88
CA ASN A 107 4.20 11.83 -3.06
C ASN A 107 3.47 10.57 -2.57
N SER A 108 2.25 10.71 -2.01
CA SER A 108 1.46 9.56 -1.57
C SER A 108 1.22 8.54 -2.68
N ILE A 109 0.73 8.97 -3.84
CA ILE A 109 0.45 8.10 -4.98
C ILE A 109 1.75 7.47 -5.53
N SER A 110 2.88 8.19 -5.50
CA SER A 110 4.17 7.62 -5.90
C SER A 110 4.63 6.51 -4.96
N GLN A 111 4.46 6.67 -3.64
CA GLN A 111 4.80 5.61 -2.69
C GLN A 111 3.90 4.38 -2.84
N PHE A 112 2.63 4.55 -3.26
CA PHE A 112 1.78 3.43 -3.63
C PHE A 112 2.33 2.73 -4.87
N MET A 113 2.55 3.44 -5.97
CA MET A 113 3.11 2.85 -7.19
C MET A 113 4.40 2.06 -6.94
N HIS A 114 5.30 2.57 -6.10
CA HIS A 114 6.54 1.86 -5.75
C HIS A 114 6.27 0.64 -4.84
N GLY A 115 5.28 0.74 -3.94
CA GLY A 115 4.83 -0.39 -3.12
C GLY A 115 4.27 -1.53 -3.98
N GLU A 116 3.40 -1.22 -4.96
CA GLU A 116 2.84 -2.19 -5.90
C GLU A 116 3.92 -2.89 -6.73
N GLN A 117 4.97 -2.17 -7.17
CA GLN A 117 6.11 -2.83 -7.80
C GLN A 117 6.83 -3.79 -6.84
N GLY A 118 6.97 -3.40 -5.58
CA GLY A 118 7.51 -4.27 -4.53
C GLY A 118 6.64 -5.52 -4.34
N ALA A 119 5.32 -5.35 -4.32
CA ALA A 119 4.34 -6.43 -4.20
C ALA A 119 4.39 -7.37 -5.44
N LEU A 120 4.51 -6.82 -6.63
CA LEU A 120 4.72 -7.60 -7.87
C LEU A 120 5.93 -8.54 -7.76
N ILE A 121 7.06 -8.04 -7.26
CA ILE A 121 8.29 -8.82 -7.08
C ILE A 121 8.11 -9.85 -5.96
N ALA A 122 7.54 -9.44 -4.80
CA ALA A 122 7.31 -10.32 -3.66
C ALA A 122 6.38 -11.49 -4.02
N THR A 123 5.29 -11.21 -4.71
CA THR A 123 4.31 -12.23 -5.11
C THR A 123 4.89 -13.18 -6.16
N SER A 124 5.73 -12.69 -7.07
CA SER A 124 6.49 -13.54 -7.99
C SER A 124 7.42 -14.50 -7.25
N LYS A 125 8.06 -14.04 -6.15
CA LYS A 125 8.87 -14.88 -5.27
C LYS A 125 8.01 -15.93 -4.55
N ILE A 126 6.80 -15.58 -4.10
CA ILE A 126 5.86 -16.52 -3.50
C ILE A 126 5.50 -17.65 -4.47
N VAL A 127 5.22 -17.34 -5.74
CA VAL A 127 4.98 -18.37 -6.78
C VAL A 127 6.12 -19.39 -6.84
N ALA A 128 7.37 -18.94 -6.70
CA ALA A 128 8.54 -19.81 -6.76
C ALA A 128 8.74 -20.64 -5.48
N THR A 129 8.39 -20.11 -4.32
CA THR A 129 8.86 -20.63 -3.01
C THR A 129 7.82 -21.31 -2.15
N VAL A 130 6.53 -20.99 -2.29
CA VAL A 130 5.49 -21.56 -1.42
C VAL A 130 5.27 -23.05 -1.76
N PRO A 131 5.10 -23.93 -0.77
CA PRO A 131 4.94 -25.36 -1.02
C PRO A 131 3.54 -25.75 -1.54
N ASP A 132 2.48 -25.05 -1.16
CA ASP A 132 1.10 -25.35 -1.52
C ASP A 132 0.78 -24.95 -2.97
N MET A 133 0.19 -25.88 -3.75
CA MET A 133 -0.12 -25.62 -5.17
C MET A 133 -1.25 -24.59 -5.37
N ASN A 134 -2.27 -24.61 -4.51
CA ASN A 134 -3.37 -23.63 -4.59
C ASN A 134 -2.89 -22.22 -4.22
N ALA A 135 -1.90 -22.13 -3.32
CA ALA A 135 -1.19 -20.88 -3.03
C ALA A 135 -0.42 -20.38 -4.26
N LYS A 136 0.27 -21.25 -5.02
CA LYS A 136 0.93 -20.86 -6.28
C LYS A 136 -0.08 -20.35 -7.32
N PHE A 137 -1.24 -20.98 -7.43
CA PHE A 137 -2.29 -20.55 -8.35
C PHE A 137 -2.80 -19.16 -8.00
N TYR A 138 -3.11 -18.91 -6.71
CA TYR A 138 -3.55 -17.60 -6.27
C TYR A 138 -2.46 -16.54 -6.44
N ALA A 139 -1.22 -16.82 -6.02
CA ALA A 139 -0.10 -15.91 -6.19
C ALA A 139 0.11 -15.50 -7.66
N ALA A 140 -0.11 -16.41 -8.63
CA ALA A 140 -0.02 -16.07 -10.05
C ALA A 140 -1.10 -15.07 -10.50
N THR A 141 -2.32 -15.13 -9.93
CA THR A 141 -3.35 -14.11 -10.19
C THR A 141 -3.00 -12.78 -9.52
N GLN A 142 -2.43 -12.81 -8.31
CA GLN A 142 -1.98 -11.61 -7.63
C GLN A 142 -0.84 -10.92 -8.40
N VAL A 143 0.12 -11.65 -8.98
CA VAL A 143 1.16 -11.05 -9.85
C VAL A 143 0.53 -10.20 -10.96
N MET A 144 -0.58 -10.66 -11.54
CA MET A 144 -1.29 -9.90 -12.57
C MET A 144 -2.04 -8.69 -11.98
N ASP A 145 -2.62 -8.82 -10.78
CA ASP A 145 -3.25 -7.71 -10.07
C ASP A 145 -2.22 -6.60 -9.81
N GLU A 146 -1.04 -6.94 -9.25
CA GLU A 146 0.03 -5.97 -8.93
C GLU A 146 0.56 -5.25 -10.18
N ALA A 147 0.71 -5.96 -11.30
CA ALA A 147 1.12 -5.34 -12.56
C ALA A 147 0.10 -4.27 -13.02
N ARG A 148 -1.19 -4.56 -12.87
CA ARG A 148 -2.29 -3.64 -13.19
C ARG A 148 -2.34 -2.44 -12.22
N HIS A 149 -2.06 -2.67 -10.93
CA HIS A 149 -1.98 -1.59 -9.94
C HIS A 149 -0.85 -0.61 -10.26
N VAL A 150 0.34 -1.12 -10.59
CA VAL A 150 1.46 -0.29 -11.07
C VAL A 150 1.05 0.51 -12.32
N GLU A 151 0.37 -0.14 -13.29
CA GLU A 151 -0.13 0.53 -14.50
C GLU A 151 -1.08 1.68 -14.13
N ALA A 152 -2.08 1.43 -13.30
CA ALA A 152 -3.08 2.42 -12.93
C ALA A 152 -2.46 3.64 -12.20
N TYR A 153 -1.61 3.40 -11.21
CA TYR A 153 -0.92 4.48 -10.49
C TYR A 153 0.09 5.22 -11.37
N LYS A 154 0.81 4.51 -12.23
CA LYS A 154 1.70 5.13 -13.21
C LYS A 154 0.92 6.09 -14.12
N ARG A 155 -0.21 5.66 -14.69
CA ARG A 155 -1.04 6.50 -15.54
C ARG A 155 -1.57 7.72 -14.78
N LEU A 156 -2.05 7.52 -13.54
CA LEU A 156 -2.53 8.62 -12.70
C LEU A 156 -1.43 9.67 -12.48
N LEU A 157 -0.20 9.25 -12.18
CA LEU A 157 0.93 10.17 -11.97
C LEU A 157 1.42 10.82 -13.26
N HIS A 158 1.61 10.05 -14.33
CA HIS A 158 2.24 10.53 -15.55
C HIS A 158 1.28 11.31 -16.44
N GLU A 159 0.03 10.82 -16.59
CA GLU A 159 -0.94 11.43 -17.51
C GLU A 159 -1.71 12.57 -16.81
N LYS A 160 -2.03 12.43 -15.52
CA LYS A 160 -2.91 13.35 -14.80
C LYS A 160 -2.21 14.30 -13.85
N PHE A 161 -1.39 13.79 -12.91
CA PHE A 161 -0.62 14.65 -12.01
C PHE A 161 0.55 15.36 -12.69
N GLN A 162 1.17 14.71 -13.67
CA GLN A 162 2.43 15.14 -14.31
C GLN A 162 3.50 15.48 -13.26
N LEU A 163 3.54 14.70 -12.20
CA LEU A 163 4.42 14.85 -11.05
C LEU A 163 4.56 13.51 -10.34
N ALA A 164 5.79 13.10 -10.03
CA ALA A 164 6.07 11.92 -9.23
C ALA A 164 7.23 12.15 -8.25
N TYR A 165 7.35 11.27 -7.28
CA TYR A 165 8.43 11.24 -6.30
C TYR A 165 9.18 9.91 -6.38
N PRO A 166 10.49 9.88 -6.08
CA PRO A 166 11.22 8.63 -5.90
C PRO A 166 10.67 7.86 -4.70
N ILE A 167 11.04 6.57 -4.62
CA ILE A 167 10.74 5.77 -3.44
C ILE A 167 11.41 6.37 -2.21
N ASN A 168 10.69 6.44 -1.09
CA ASN A 168 11.27 6.91 0.16
C ASN A 168 12.09 5.80 0.86
N LYS A 169 13.01 6.22 1.72
CA LYS A 169 13.94 5.29 2.38
C LYS A 169 13.24 4.27 3.27
N ALA A 170 12.16 4.65 3.95
CA ALA A 170 11.43 3.75 4.82
C ALA A 170 10.79 2.59 4.03
N LEU A 171 10.11 2.90 2.92
CA LEU A 171 9.53 1.89 2.03
C LEU A 171 10.62 1.03 1.38
N GLN A 172 11.70 1.63 0.89
CA GLN A 172 12.82 0.90 0.31
C GLN A 172 13.39 -0.12 1.30
N THR A 173 13.69 0.29 2.53
CA THR A 173 14.25 -0.59 3.56
C THR A 173 13.29 -1.74 3.89
N LEU A 174 12.00 -1.47 4.04
CA LEU A 174 11.00 -2.49 4.34
C LEU A 174 10.87 -3.51 3.20
N LEU A 175 10.91 -3.06 1.94
CA LEU A 175 10.92 -3.95 0.77
C LEU A 175 12.18 -4.81 0.71
N GLU A 176 13.36 -4.22 0.95
CA GLU A 176 14.62 -4.97 0.99
C GLU A 176 14.58 -6.07 2.05
N GLN A 177 14.17 -5.77 3.28
CA GLN A 177 14.03 -6.75 4.36
C GLN A 177 13.08 -7.89 3.99
N THR A 178 11.93 -7.55 3.42
CA THR A 178 10.92 -8.53 2.99
C THR A 178 11.42 -9.43 1.85
N LEU A 179 12.14 -8.86 0.88
CA LEU A 179 12.53 -9.56 -0.34
C LEU A 179 13.84 -10.34 -0.21
N THR A 180 14.72 -9.99 0.73
CA THR A 180 15.99 -10.69 0.97
C THR A 180 15.85 -11.90 1.87
N ASP A 181 14.83 -12.00 2.71
CA ASP A 181 14.61 -13.19 3.54
C ASP A 181 14.31 -14.41 2.65
N ARG A 182 14.94 -15.55 2.95
CA ARG A 182 14.81 -16.78 2.14
C ARG A 182 13.53 -17.55 2.42
N ARG A 183 12.92 -17.32 3.56
CA ARG A 183 11.74 -18.05 4.03
C ARG A 183 10.50 -17.49 3.35
N TRP A 184 9.71 -18.37 2.78
CA TRP A 184 8.49 -17.98 2.07
C TRP A 184 7.49 -17.28 2.98
N ASP A 185 7.34 -17.72 4.22
CA ASP A 185 6.42 -17.14 5.20
C ASP A 185 6.78 -15.70 5.59
N MET A 186 8.07 -15.37 5.62
CA MET A 186 8.53 -14.00 5.87
C MET A 186 8.16 -13.05 4.73
N THR A 187 8.14 -13.55 3.49
CA THR A 187 7.65 -12.76 2.34
C THR A 187 6.16 -12.46 2.48
N TYR A 188 5.33 -13.45 2.88
CA TYR A 188 3.91 -13.22 3.19
C TYR A 188 3.71 -12.25 4.34
N LEU A 189 4.45 -12.45 5.44
CA LEU A 189 4.33 -11.59 6.61
C LEU A 189 4.66 -10.12 6.27
N GLY A 190 5.79 -9.91 5.59
CA GLY A 190 6.23 -8.57 5.23
C GLY A 190 5.32 -7.90 4.19
N MET A 191 4.93 -8.63 3.14
CA MET A 191 4.14 -8.05 2.04
C MET A 191 2.65 -8.10 2.33
N GLN A 192 2.02 -9.28 2.29
CA GLN A 192 0.56 -9.38 2.33
C GLN A 192 -0.03 -8.95 3.68
N VAL A 193 0.64 -9.22 4.81
CA VAL A 193 0.11 -8.86 6.12
C VAL A 193 0.45 -7.42 6.51
N LEU A 194 1.72 -7.03 6.42
CA LEU A 194 2.17 -5.74 6.92
C LEU A 194 2.01 -4.63 5.87
N ILE A 195 2.65 -4.74 4.71
CA ILE A 195 2.68 -3.65 3.71
C ILE A 195 1.29 -3.45 3.09
N GLU A 196 0.65 -4.50 2.59
CA GLU A 196 -0.67 -4.43 1.96
C GLU A 196 -1.78 -4.21 2.99
N GLY A 197 -1.68 -4.80 4.19
CA GLY A 197 -2.61 -4.52 5.29
C GLY A 197 -2.63 -3.03 5.69
N LEU A 198 -1.47 -2.37 5.66
CA LEU A 198 -1.37 -0.93 5.87
C LEU A 198 -1.92 -0.13 4.67
N ALA A 199 -1.62 -0.60 3.45
CA ALA A 199 -2.04 0.04 2.21
C ALA A 199 -3.57 0.10 2.09
N LEU A 200 -4.29 -0.96 2.45
CA LEU A 200 -5.76 -1.00 2.50
C LEU A 200 -6.36 0.19 3.26
N ALA A 201 -5.81 0.52 4.43
CA ALA A 201 -6.30 1.65 5.22
C ALA A 201 -5.98 3.00 4.57
N ALA A 202 -4.86 3.12 3.88
CA ALA A 202 -4.47 4.31 3.15
C ALA A 202 -5.37 4.51 1.91
N PHE A 203 -5.62 3.46 1.13
CA PHE A 203 -6.53 3.48 -0.01
C PHE A 203 -7.96 3.83 0.40
N GLN A 204 -8.46 3.25 1.49
CA GLN A 204 -9.74 3.64 2.07
C GLN A 204 -9.79 5.14 2.37
N SER A 205 -8.74 5.68 2.97
CA SER A 205 -8.71 7.10 3.34
C SER A 205 -8.82 8.01 2.12
N ILE A 206 -8.19 7.64 1.00
CA ILE A 206 -8.26 8.41 -0.26
C ILE A 206 -9.62 8.21 -0.91
N ARG A 207 -10.08 6.98 -1.09
CA ARG A 207 -11.40 6.66 -1.65
C ARG A 207 -12.53 7.45 -0.97
N ASP A 208 -12.51 7.47 0.37
CA ASP A 208 -13.60 8.08 1.16
C ASP A 208 -13.55 9.61 1.20
N LYS A 209 -12.36 10.20 0.99
CA LYS A 209 -12.15 11.65 1.15
C LYS A 209 -11.91 12.40 -0.15
N SER A 210 -11.56 11.69 -1.22
CA SER A 210 -11.32 12.31 -2.52
C SER A 210 -12.63 12.85 -3.12
N GLY A 211 -12.62 14.10 -3.53
CA GLY A 211 -13.67 14.67 -4.40
C GLY A 211 -13.48 14.26 -5.86
N SER A 212 -12.26 13.88 -6.24
CA SER A 212 -11.96 13.41 -7.59
C SER A 212 -12.48 11.99 -7.82
N THR A 213 -13.40 11.84 -8.75
CA THR A 213 -13.97 10.55 -9.15
C THR A 213 -12.91 9.58 -9.64
N LEU A 214 -11.95 10.03 -10.48
CA LEU A 214 -10.90 9.16 -11.01
C LEU A 214 -9.97 8.67 -9.90
N ALA A 215 -9.49 9.57 -9.02
CA ALA A 215 -8.63 9.17 -7.91
C ALA A 215 -9.36 8.23 -6.93
N GLY A 216 -10.64 8.49 -6.67
CA GLY A 216 -11.49 7.62 -5.86
C GLY A 216 -11.67 6.23 -6.49
N ALA A 217 -11.93 6.16 -7.80
CA ALA A 217 -12.09 4.90 -8.54
C ALA A 217 -10.82 4.04 -8.53
N VAL A 218 -9.65 4.62 -8.84
CA VAL A 218 -8.37 3.92 -8.81
C VAL A 218 -8.20 3.24 -7.44
N ASN A 219 -8.35 4.00 -6.35
CA ASN A 219 -8.15 3.46 -5.00
C ASN A 219 -9.24 2.46 -4.59
N ALA A 220 -10.48 2.58 -5.10
CA ALA A 220 -11.53 1.60 -4.82
C ALA A 220 -11.27 0.24 -5.48
N TYR A 221 -10.83 0.25 -6.74
CA TYR A 221 -10.57 -1.00 -7.48
C TYR A 221 -9.31 -1.70 -6.98
N VAL A 222 -8.23 -0.96 -6.74
CA VAL A 222 -7.02 -1.51 -6.11
C VAL A 222 -7.35 -2.07 -4.74
N MET A 223 -8.05 -1.34 -3.88
CA MET A 223 -8.43 -1.78 -2.53
C MET A 223 -9.23 -3.10 -2.54
N GLN A 224 -10.10 -3.31 -3.53
CA GLN A 224 -10.84 -4.57 -3.67
C GLN A 224 -9.92 -5.76 -3.93
N ASP A 225 -8.89 -5.57 -4.78
CA ASP A 225 -7.89 -6.61 -5.05
C ASP A 225 -7.03 -6.85 -3.81
N GLU A 226 -6.55 -5.79 -3.15
CA GLU A 226 -5.75 -5.86 -1.92
C GLU A 226 -6.43 -6.60 -0.76
N ALA A 227 -7.75 -6.49 -0.64
CA ALA A 227 -8.49 -7.26 0.36
C ALA A 227 -8.32 -8.78 0.17
N ARG A 228 -8.19 -9.25 -1.10
CA ARG A 228 -7.87 -10.65 -1.40
C ARG A 228 -6.42 -10.99 -1.10
N HIS A 229 -5.50 -10.07 -1.39
CA HIS A 229 -4.06 -10.24 -1.13
C HIS A 229 -3.79 -10.40 0.38
N VAL A 230 -4.35 -9.54 1.20
CA VAL A 230 -4.27 -9.66 2.67
C VAL A 230 -4.95 -10.93 3.16
N SER A 231 -6.10 -11.31 2.59
CA SER A 231 -6.76 -12.59 2.90
C SER A 231 -5.88 -13.78 2.57
N PHE A 232 -5.15 -13.74 1.45
CA PHE A 232 -4.20 -14.76 1.03
C PHE A 232 -3.08 -14.95 2.05
N GLY A 233 -2.40 -13.87 2.43
CA GLY A 233 -1.35 -13.92 3.44
C GLY A 233 -1.88 -14.43 4.79
N ARG A 234 -3.04 -13.92 5.21
CA ARG A 234 -3.71 -14.33 6.45
C ARG A 234 -4.00 -15.84 6.48
N LEU A 235 -4.63 -16.38 5.44
CA LEU A 235 -5.00 -17.79 5.40
C LEU A 235 -3.78 -18.70 5.37
N ALA A 236 -2.79 -18.38 4.54
CA ALA A 236 -1.55 -19.16 4.45
C ALA A 236 -0.78 -19.21 5.79
N LEU A 237 -0.66 -18.07 6.48
CA LEU A 237 0.11 -17.98 7.72
C LEU A 237 -0.65 -18.48 8.94
N ARG A 238 -1.99 -18.29 8.99
CA ARG A 238 -2.83 -18.79 10.08
C ARG A 238 -2.70 -20.31 10.26
N ASP A 239 -2.58 -21.03 9.16
CA ASP A 239 -2.48 -22.49 9.19
C ASP A 239 -1.03 -22.97 9.40
N TYR A 240 -0.05 -22.15 9.05
CA TYR A 240 1.36 -22.47 9.16
C TYR A 240 1.99 -22.12 10.53
N TYR A 241 1.71 -20.94 11.08
CA TYR A 241 2.37 -20.44 12.28
C TYR A 241 2.13 -21.25 13.56
N PRO A 242 0.98 -21.92 13.77
CA PRO A 242 0.82 -22.86 14.88
C PRO A 242 1.79 -24.05 14.85
N GLN A 243 2.41 -24.35 13.72
CA GLN A 243 3.36 -25.44 13.54
C GLN A 243 4.80 -25.03 13.90
N LEU A 244 5.07 -23.74 14.03
CA LEU A 244 6.38 -23.22 14.39
C LEU A 244 6.66 -23.41 15.88
N SER A 245 7.94 -23.54 16.23
CA SER A 245 8.40 -23.46 17.62
C SER A 245 8.19 -22.05 18.20
N ASP A 246 8.24 -21.94 19.54
CA ASP A 246 8.13 -20.66 20.22
C ASP A 246 9.24 -19.68 19.80
N ALA A 247 10.47 -20.18 19.57
CA ALA A 247 11.60 -19.37 19.12
C ALA A 247 11.38 -18.82 17.71
N GLU A 248 10.85 -19.64 16.80
CA GLU A 248 10.53 -19.20 15.44
C GLU A 248 9.41 -18.18 15.43
N ARG A 249 8.37 -18.34 16.26
CA ARG A 249 7.31 -17.34 16.40
C ARG A 249 7.83 -16.03 16.99
N ASP A 250 8.70 -16.09 18.02
CA ASP A 250 9.30 -14.89 18.62
C ASP A 250 10.12 -14.08 17.60
N GLU A 251 10.84 -14.76 16.69
CA GLU A 251 11.57 -14.11 15.60
C GLU A 251 10.61 -13.39 14.62
N ARG A 252 9.45 -13.97 14.27
CA ARG A 252 8.43 -13.32 13.45
C ARG A 252 7.80 -12.11 14.15
N GLU A 253 7.57 -12.22 15.45
CA GLU A 253 7.11 -11.11 16.27
C GLU A 253 8.12 -9.96 16.35
N GLU A 254 9.42 -10.28 16.42
CA GLU A 254 10.49 -9.28 16.35
C GLU A 254 10.47 -8.55 15.02
N PHE A 255 10.39 -9.28 13.91
CA PHE A 255 10.26 -8.68 12.57
C PHE A 255 9.03 -7.76 12.46
N VAL A 256 7.86 -8.19 12.99
CA VAL A 256 6.67 -7.33 13.02
C VAL A 256 6.97 -6.02 13.74
N VAL A 257 7.56 -6.08 14.95
CA VAL A 257 7.84 -4.89 15.76
C VAL A 257 8.83 -3.95 15.08
N GLU A 258 9.88 -4.48 14.46
CA GLU A 258 10.84 -3.68 13.68
C GLU A 258 10.18 -3.00 12.48
N ALA A 259 9.34 -3.74 11.76
CA ALA A 259 8.62 -3.21 10.60
C ALA A 259 7.66 -2.06 10.96
N LEU A 260 7.05 -2.08 12.17
CA LEU A 260 6.10 -1.03 12.60
C LEU A 260 6.70 0.38 12.54
N VAL A 261 8.00 0.55 12.79
CA VAL A 261 8.68 1.85 12.73
C VAL A 261 8.70 2.36 11.29
N PHE A 262 9.14 1.52 10.33
CA PHE A 262 9.18 1.89 8.93
C PHE A 262 7.77 2.12 8.36
N MET A 263 6.81 1.28 8.76
CA MET A 263 5.41 1.41 8.36
C MET A 263 4.79 2.73 8.85
N ARG A 264 5.10 3.14 10.07
CA ARG A 264 4.67 4.42 10.63
C ARG A 264 5.29 5.60 9.86
N ASP A 265 6.58 5.52 9.57
CA ASP A 265 7.37 6.64 9.07
C ASP A 265 7.29 6.81 7.55
N ARG A 266 6.91 5.76 6.80
CA ARG A 266 6.80 5.83 5.32
C ARG A 266 5.81 6.89 4.81
N PHE A 267 4.86 7.32 5.63
CA PHE A 267 3.87 8.35 5.30
C PHE A 267 4.20 9.74 5.84
N ASN A 268 5.39 9.94 6.40
CA ASN A 268 5.79 11.26 6.91
C ASN A 268 6.04 12.29 5.80
N GLN A 269 6.28 11.83 4.56
CA GLN A 269 6.46 12.70 3.38
C GLN A 269 7.56 13.75 3.57
N ALA A 270 8.65 13.37 4.25
CA ALA A 270 9.76 14.26 4.62
C ALA A 270 10.28 15.07 3.43
N GLU A 271 10.37 14.44 2.25
CA GLU A 271 10.85 15.03 1.01
C GLU A 271 10.02 16.25 0.55
N VAL A 272 8.73 16.25 0.85
CA VAL A 272 7.84 17.39 0.55
C VAL A 272 8.05 18.51 1.55
N TRP A 273 8.10 18.17 2.84
CA TRP A 273 8.27 19.15 3.92
C TRP A 273 9.64 19.83 3.89
N GLU A 274 10.71 19.10 3.60
CA GLU A 274 12.05 19.64 3.45
C GLU A 274 12.13 20.72 2.35
N ARG A 275 11.39 20.52 1.25
CA ARG A 275 11.32 21.51 0.16
C ARG A 275 10.60 22.80 0.53
N LEU A 276 9.75 22.76 1.55
CA LEU A 276 9.15 23.99 2.11
C LEU A 276 10.12 24.75 3.02
N GLY A 277 11.27 24.15 3.37
CA GLY A 277 12.25 24.77 4.24
C GLY A 277 11.77 24.98 5.67
N LEU A 278 10.90 24.09 6.16
CA LEU A 278 10.41 24.17 7.54
C LEU A 278 11.53 23.87 8.54
N PRO A 279 11.55 24.52 9.72
CA PRO A 279 12.50 24.19 10.77
C PRO A 279 12.35 22.74 11.24
N ALA A 280 13.46 22.05 11.55
CA ALA A 280 13.48 20.66 11.98
C ALA A 280 12.49 20.37 13.13
N LYS A 281 12.45 21.23 14.15
CA LYS A 281 11.48 21.11 15.25
C LYS A 281 10.02 21.09 14.75
N MET A 282 9.71 21.89 13.75
CA MET A 282 8.34 21.92 13.18
C MET A 282 8.03 20.67 12.39
N LEU A 283 9.02 20.10 11.71
CA LEU A 283 8.90 18.79 11.05
C LEU A 283 8.61 17.66 12.05
N ASP A 284 9.32 17.64 13.16
CA ASP A 284 9.08 16.68 14.25
C ASP A 284 7.66 16.84 14.82
N ASP A 285 7.22 18.09 15.06
CA ASP A 285 5.86 18.36 15.52
C ASP A 285 4.80 17.91 14.50
N ILE A 286 5.02 18.12 13.20
CA ILE A 286 4.13 17.62 12.13
C ILE A 286 4.07 16.10 12.16
N HIS A 287 5.22 15.44 12.21
CA HIS A 287 5.32 14.00 12.09
C HIS A 287 4.79 13.26 13.33
N TYR A 288 5.03 13.76 14.52
CA TYR A 288 4.78 13.00 15.76
C TYR A 288 3.65 13.58 16.62
N ASN A 289 3.35 14.85 16.51
CA ASN A 289 2.44 15.53 17.44
C ASN A 289 1.19 16.12 16.75
N SER A 290 1.14 16.24 15.40
CA SER A 290 -0.03 16.78 14.76
C SER A 290 -1.24 15.85 14.93
N LYS A 291 -2.40 16.43 15.23
CA LYS A 291 -3.66 15.70 15.38
C LYS A 291 -4.01 14.90 14.11
N GLN A 292 -3.75 15.50 12.94
CA GLN A 292 -4.01 14.88 11.63
C GLN A 292 -3.17 13.62 11.42
N MET A 293 -1.86 13.70 11.66
CA MET A 293 -0.94 12.56 11.50
C MET A 293 -1.21 11.47 12.53
N ASN A 294 -1.48 11.83 13.79
CA ASN A 294 -1.83 10.85 14.82
C ASN A 294 -3.12 10.11 14.48
N SER A 295 -4.15 10.84 14.05
CA SER A 295 -5.42 10.25 13.61
C SER A 295 -5.26 9.38 12.35
N PHE A 296 -4.43 9.80 11.40
CA PHE A 296 -4.14 9.03 10.18
C PHE A 296 -3.38 7.74 10.52
N ARG A 297 -2.27 7.86 11.26
CA ARG A 297 -1.45 6.69 11.67
C ARG A 297 -2.23 5.68 12.48
N GLY A 298 -3.06 6.14 13.42
CA GLY A 298 -3.93 5.23 14.17
C GLY A 298 -4.76 4.34 13.23
N ARG A 299 -5.39 4.94 12.22
CA ARG A 299 -6.22 4.18 11.26
C ARG A 299 -5.42 3.25 10.34
N LEU A 300 -4.15 3.57 10.01
CA LEU A 300 -3.32 2.73 9.14
C LEU A 300 -3.21 1.29 9.67
N PHE A 301 -3.17 1.11 10.97
CA PHE A 301 -3.01 -0.20 11.60
C PHE A 301 -4.33 -0.98 11.77
N SER A 302 -5.45 -0.45 11.29
CA SER A 302 -6.78 -1.05 11.47
C SER A 302 -6.95 -2.42 10.80
N ARG A 303 -6.11 -2.78 9.81
CA ARG A 303 -6.07 -4.11 9.19
C ARG A 303 -4.89 -4.94 9.70
N VAL A 304 -3.78 -4.30 10.00
CA VAL A 304 -2.55 -4.97 10.44
C VAL A 304 -2.74 -5.62 11.81
N VAL A 305 -3.25 -4.88 12.80
CA VAL A 305 -3.41 -5.39 14.17
C VAL A 305 -4.28 -6.64 14.25
N PRO A 306 -5.52 -6.66 13.69
CA PRO A 306 -6.35 -7.86 13.75
C PRO A 306 -5.77 -9.02 12.93
N THR A 307 -5.11 -8.76 11.79
CA THR A 307 -4.48 -9.80 10.98
C THR A 307 -3.29 -10.44 11.70
N VAL A 308 -2.38 -9.65 12.29
CA VAL A 308 -1.25 -10.14 13.08
C VAL A 308 -1.72 -11.00 14.26
N LYS A 309 -2.81 -10.59 14.93
CA LYS A 309 -3.42 -11.38 15.98
C LYS A 309 -4.01 -12.70 15.46
N ASP A 310 -4.73 -12.67 14.34
CA ASP A 310 -5.42 -13.84 13.77
C ASP A 310 -4.46 -14.91 13.26
N ILE A 311 -3.30 -14.53 12.74
CA ILE A 311 -2.24 -15.46 12.33
C ILE A 311 -1.42 -16.04 13.51
N GLY A 312 -1.73 -15.66 14.74
CA GLY A 312 -1.11 -16.21 15.95
C GLY A 312 0.15 -15.50 16.44
N LEU A 313 0.55 -14.36 15.85
CA LEU A 313 1.65 -13.53 16.35
C LEU A 313 1.12 -12.51 17.38
N TRP A 314 0.82 -13.00 18.59
CA TRP A 314 0.17 -12.17 19.62
C TRP A 314 0.86 -12.28 20.99
N GLY A 315 2.19 -12.38 21.00
CA GLY A 315 2.99 -12.39 22.23
C GLY A 315 3.11 -11.02 22.90
N ALA A 316 3.72 -11.01 24.05
CA ALA A 316 3.85 -9.80 24.88
C ALA A 316 4.59 -8.66 24.16
N ARG A 317 5.56 -8.98 23.30
CA ARG A 317 6.36 -8.03 22.51
C ARG A 317 5.48 -7.25 21.54
N VAL A 318 4.68 -7.95 20.74
CA VAL A 318 3.77 -7.34 19.74
C VAL A 318 2.66 -6.56 20.41
N GLN A 319 2.04 -7.11 21.47
CA GLN A 319 1.01 -6.41 22.23
C GLN A 319 1.52 -5.11 22.84
N LYS A 320 2.74 -5.12 23.39
CA LYS A 320 3.38 -3.91 23.94
C LYS A 320 3.60 -2.87 22.86
N ALA A 321 4.14 -3.25 21.70
CA ALA A 321 4.38 -2.34 20.59
C ALA A 321 3.08 -1.68 20.08
N PHE A 322 2.01 -2.46 19.89
CA PHE A 322 0.71 -1.92 19.49
C PHE A 322 0.06 -1.04 20.57
N ALA A 323 0.27 -1.35 21.86
CA ALA A 323 -0.20 -0.51 22.96
C ALA A 323 0.54 0.84 22.99
N GLU A 324 1.85 0.86 22.80
CA GLU A 324 2.66 2.08 22.71
C GLU A 324 2.28 2.96 21.50
N MET A 325 1.82 2.33 20.42
CA MET A 325 1.29 3.04 19.25
C MET A 325 -0.17 3.51 19.42
N GLY A 326 -0.88 3.10 20.48
CA GLY A 326 -2.27 3.46 20.72
C GLY A 326 -3.28 2.80 19.78
N VAL A 327 -2.97 1.61 19.23
CA VAL A 327 -3.80 0.93 18.21
C VAL A 327 -4.44 -0.38 18.68
N MET A 328 -4.37 -0.68 19.97
CA MET A 328 -4.90 -1.93 20.57
C MET A 328 -6.42 -2.11 20.39
N GLU A 329 -7.17 -1.05 20.13
CA GLU A 329 -8.61 -1.14 19.89
C GLU A 329 -8.95 -2.04 18.70
N TYR A 330 -8.09 -2.08 17.67
CA TYR A 330 -8.26 -2.90 16.49
C TYR A 330 -8.09 -4.41 16.74
N ALA A 331 -7.50 -4.81 17.86
CA ALA A 331 -7.39 -6.21 18.24
C ALA A 331 -8.75 -6.91 18.50
N LYS A 332 -9.84 -6.14 18.57
CA LYS A 332 -11.22 -6.64 18.77
C LYS A 332 -11.98 -6.80 17.45
N VAL A 333 -11.41 -6.33 16.33
CA VAL A 333 -12.04 -6.38 15.02
C VAL A 333 -12.02 -7.81 14.48
N ASP A 334 -13.13 -8.27 13.91
CA ASP A 334 -13.17 -9.49 13.10
C ASP A 334 -12.54 -9.18 11.74
N VAL A 335 -11.32 -9.70 11.55
CA VAL A 335 -10.55 -9.45 10.32
C VAL A 335 -11.17 -10.12 9.11
N GLY A 336 -11.83 -11.27 9.28
CA GLY A 336 -12.49 -11.97 8.17
C GLY A 336 -13.67 -11.17 7.62
N GLU A 337 -14.53 -10.66 8.52
CA GLU A 337 -15.63 -9.78 8.13
C GLU A 337 -15.12 -8.45 7.52
N GLN A 338 -14.08 -7.87 8.11
CA GLN A 338 -13.49 -6.64 7.61
C GLN A 338 -12.96 -6.78 6.18
N LEU A 339 -12.17 -7.82 5.90
CA LEU A 339 -11.62 -8.09 4.57
C LEU A 339 -12.72 -8.46 3.56
N ALA A 340 -13.78 -9.16 4.00
CA ALA A 340 -14.92 -9.45 3.15
C ALA A 340 -15.68 -8.17 2.75
N ASN A 341 -15.78 -7.19 3.64
CA ASN A 341 -16.34 -5.87 3.34
C ASN A 341 -15.45 -5.08 2.40
N ASP A 342 -14.14 -5.04 2.66
CA ASP A 342 -13.15 -4.38 1.79
C ASP A 342 -13.17 -4.98 0.36
N GLY A 343 -13.39 -6.29 0.22
CA GLY A 343 -13.51 -6.99 -1.06
C GLY A 343 -14.77 -6.68 -1.90
N ARG A 344 -15.65 -5.78 -1.44
CA ARG A 344 -16.85 -5.34 -2.16
C ARG A 344 -16.88 -3.84 -2.46
N VAL A 345 -15.85 -3.11 -2.06
CA VAL A 345 -15.83 -1.63 -2.14
C VAL A 345 -15.92 -1.10 -3.56
N ALA A 346 -15.39 -1.82 -4.55
CA ALA A 346 -15.49 -1.41 -5.95
C ALA A 346 -16.94 -1.49 -6.46
N GLU A 347 -17.68 -2.53 -6.08
CA GLU A 347 -19.09 -2.68 -6.44
C GLU A 347 -19.96 -1.57 -5.84
N ASP A 348 -19.68 -1.19 -4.59
CA ASP A 348 -20.41 -0.11 -3.93
C ASP A 348 -20.03 1.25 -4.51
N PHE A 349 -18.79 1.43 -4.90
CA PHE A 349 -18.33 2.62 -5.61
C PHE A 349 -19.02 2.76 -6.97
N ASP A 350 -19.11 1.67 -7.74
CA ASP A 350 -19.78 1.66 -9.04
C ASP A 350 -21.27 2.00 -8.91
N LYS A 351 -21.97 1.42 -7.92
CA LYS A 351 -23.37 1.73 -7.66
C LYS A 351 -23.58 3.20 -7.36
N LYS A 352 -22.74 3.78 -6.51
CA LYS A 352 -22.77 5.21 -6.20
C LYS A 352 -22.57 6.06 -7.45
N MET A 353 -21.54 5.74 -8.25
CA MET A 353 -21.24 6.45 -9.48
C MET A 353 -22.36 6.37 -10.51
N PHE A 354 -23.05 5.24 -10.61
CA PHE A 354 -24.21 5.07 -11.48
C PHE A 354 -25.34 5.99 -11.06
N VAL A 355 -25.65 6.07 -9.77
CA VAL A 355 -26.70 6.95 -9.22
C VAL A 355 -26.34 8.42 -9.45
N ASP A 356 -25.10 8.83 -9.16
CA ASP A 356 -24.66 10.22 -9.34
C ASP A 356 -24.74 10.67 -10.80
N ARG A 357 -24.40 9.78 -11.74
CA ARG A 357 -24.54 10.05 -13.20
C ARG A 357 -26.01 10.14 -13.64
N ALA A 358 -26.87 9.30 -13.10
CA ALA A 358 -28.31 9.34 -13.40
C ALA A 358 -28.93 10.66 -12.92
N LEU A 359 -28.59 11.09 -11.69
CA LEU A 359 -29.08 12.36 -11.12
C LEU A 359 -28.54 13.61 -11.84
N ALA A 360 -27.33 13.53 -12.40
CA ALA A 360 -26.73 14.63 -13.16
C ALA A 360 -27.31 14.76 -14.59
N ALA A 361 -28.00 13.73 -15.08
CA ALA A 361 -28.64 13.70 -16.41
C ALA A 361 -30.11 14.16 -16.38
N GLU A 362 -30.70 14.31 -15.20
CA GLU A 362 -32.04 14.90 -14.96
C GLU A 362 -31.91 16.43 -14.74
#